data_e7aa181700d4a31b8c03625fd1fef637
#
_entry.id   e7aa181700d4a31b8c03625fd1fef637
#
_cell.length_a   1.000
_cell.length_b   1.000
_cell.length_c   1.000
_cell.angle_alpha   90.00
_cell.angle_beta   90.00
_cell.angle_gamma   90.00
#
_symmetry.space_group_name_H-M   'P 1'
#
loop_
_entity.id
_entity.type
_entity.pdbx_description
1 polymer ?
#
loop_
_entity_poly.entity_id
_entity_poly.type
_entity_poly.pdbx_seq_one_letter_code
_entity_poly.pdbx_strand_id
1 'polypeptide(L)'
;MKPTCSSSTNSLTTIMDLPDDCLVFIFQCLVSGSDRESFGLTCHRCLRVQNLSRQSLQFQCSFKQLDISSLSHSNTNVTIRTFHLHRLLTRFQHLHLLSLSGCTEPPDSGLSHLVNYGITDHGLSMAATGCPLLQVISLYRCQITDFGLGNLAKRVLLSFKGSLSQGCRQLQAVKISHCKGITGVGFKGSSSTLAYVEAESCKLEPEGLLGIVSRGGIEYLIISGLIFQNCRNGLAAIGRGFAFLLKILNLRLCRTFGDESIVAIAEGCPLLQEWNLALCHEVKIVGWSSIGMSCHKLEKLHVNRCWNLCDQGLVALRNGCKQLSVLYMNGCPKITSTAIELFKCYRSEVTIKNEEKMCIGPIWELR
;
A
#
# COMPACT_ATOMS: atom_id res chain seq x y z
N MET A 1 -32.90 -74.45 -17.33
CA MET A 1 -32.99 -73.07 -16.86
C MET A 1 -31.75 -72.71 -16.01
N LYS A 2 -30.80 -72.01 -16.53
CA LYS A 2 -29.67 -71.52 -15.76
C LYS A 2 -29.98 -70.08 -15.32
N PRO A 3 -29.75 -69.67 -14.06
CA PRO A 3 -29.88 -68.28 -13.67
C PRO A 3 -28.66 -67.45 -14.17
N THR A 4 -28.93 -66.44 -14.97
CA THR A 4 -27.94 -65.43 -15.37
C THR A 4 -27.70 -64.54 -14.17
N CYS A 5 -26.50 -64.64 -13.59
CA CYS A 5 -26.01 -63.72 -12.58
C CYS A 5 -25.63 -62.41 -13.27
N SER A 6 -26.45 -61.38 -13.10
CA SER A 6 -26.11 -60.01 -13.49
C SER A 6 -25.08 -59.46 -12.50
N SER A 7 -23.81 -59.35 -12.92
CA SER A 7 -22.77 -58.66 -12.19
C SER A 7 -23.05 -57.16 -12.23
N SER A 8 -23.61 -56.60 -11.16
CA SER A 8 -23.62 -55.17 -10.90
C SER A 8 -22.19 -54.76 -10.61
N THR A 9 -21.51 -54.16 -11.58
CA THR A 9 -20.26 -53.45 -11.37
C THR A 9 -20.54 -52.21 -10.52
N ASN A 10 -20.31 -52.32 -9.20
CA ASN A 10 -20.19 -51.16 -8.35
C ASN A 10 -19.02 -50.29 -8.89
N SER A 11 -19.35 -49.30 -9.72
CA SER A 11 -18.38 -48.26 -10.06
C SER A 11 -18.04 -47.53 -8.76
N LEU A 12 -16.83 -47.76 -8.26
CA LEU A 12 -16.28 -47.01 -7.16
C LEU A 12 -16.24 -45.54 -7.61
N THR A 13 -17.15 -44.72 -7.07
CA THR A 13 -17.12 -43.26 -7.28
C THR A 13 -15.83 -42.74 -6.72
N THR A 14 -15.00 -42.17 -7.57
CA THR A 14 -13.72 -41.57 -7.21
C THR A 14 -13.87 -40.05 -6.99
N ILE A 15 -12.94 -39.42 -6.30
CA ILE A 15 -12.91 -37.96 -6.14
C ILE A 15 -12.91 -37.23 -7.50
N MET A 16 -12.50 -37.94 -8.57
CA MET A 16 -12.47 -37.42 -9.91
C MET A 16 -13.82 -37.33 -10.60
N ASP A 17 -14.82 -37.99 -10.06
CA ASP A 17 -16.22 -37.97 -10.56
C ASP A 17 -16.99 -36.77 -9.98
N LEU A 18 -16.40 -36.04 -9.00
CA LEU A 18 -17.00 -34.84 -8.41
C LEU A 18 -17.00 -33.68 -9.41
N PRO A 19 -18.06 -32.83 -9.39
CA PRO A 19 -18.04 -31.55 -10.12
C PRO A 19 -16.86 -30.65 -9.72
N ASP A 20 -16.43 -29.74 -10.60
CA ASP A 20 -15.34 -28.80 -10.31
C ASP A 20 -15.64 -27.94 -9.07
N ASP A 21 -16.90 -27.55 -8.84
CA ASP A 21 -17.31 -26.77 -7.66
C ASP A 21 -17.05 -27.51 -6.35
N CYS A 22 -17.26 -28.83 -6.32
CA CYS A 22 -16.93 -29.66 -5.16
C CYS A 22 -15.41 -29.71 -4.93
N LEU A 23 -14.62 -29.84 -5.99
CA LEU A 23 -13.15 -29.79 -5.90
C LEU A 23 -12.65 -28.43 -5.43
N VAL A 24 -13.27 -27.31 -5.88
CA VAL A 24 -12.99 -25.96 -5.40
C VAL A 24 -13.28 -25.84 -3.90
N PHE A 25 -14.43 -26.36 -3.45
CA PHE A 25 -14.80 -26.35 -2.03
C PHE A 25 -13.81 -27.16 -1.19
N ILE A 26 -13.46 -28.38 -1.63
CA ILE A 26 -12.44 -29.21 -0.96
C ILE A 26 -11.12 -28.44 -0.87
N PHE A 27 -10.67 -27.82 -1.96
CA PHE A 27 -9.44 -27.04 -1.98
C PHE A 27 -9.48 -25.86 -1.00
N GLN A 28 -10.61 -25.18 -0.87
CA GLN A 28 -10.80 -24.07 0.07
C GLN A 28 -10.75 -24.52 1.53
N CYS A 29 -11.19 -25.75 1.84
CA CYS A 29 -11.12 -26.33 3.17
C CYS A 29 -9.71 -26.76 3.58
N LEU A 30 -8.75 -26.84 2.67
CA LEU A 30 -7.34 -27.15 2.98
C LEU A 30 -6.69 -25.95 3.68
N VAL A 31 -6.31 -26.11 4.94
CA VAL A 31 -5.70 -25.06 5.76
C VAL A 31 -4.21 -24.95 5.50
N SER A 32 -3.52 -26.09 5.36
CA SER A 32 -2.07 -26.15 5.16
C SER A 32 -1.65 -25.75 3.75
N GLY A 33 -0.60 -24.94 3.62
CA GLY A 33 0.01 -24.58 2.33
C GLY A 33 0.56 -25.83 1.59
N SER A 34 1.16 -26.77 2.31
CA SER A 34 1.69 -28.03 1.75
C SER A 34 0.57 -28.92 1.19
N ASP A 35 -0.58 -28.97 1.87
CA ASP A 35 -1.73 -29.76 1.39
C ASP A 35 -2.33 -29.15 0.13
N ARG A 36 -2.38 -27.81 0.05
CA ARG A 36 -2.80 -27.08 -1.16
C ARG A 36 -1.88 -27.33 -2.34
N GLU A 37 -0.56 -27.39 -2.09
CA GLU A 37 0.42 -27.72 -3.14
C GLU A 37 0.27 -29.17 -3.58
N SER A 38 0.15 -30.11 -2.64
CA SER A 38 -0.05 -31.54 -2.90
C SER A 38 -1.33 -31.79 -3.69
N PHE A 39 -2.43 -31.10 -3.36
CA PHE A 39 -3.68 -31.18 -4.11
C PHE A 39 -3.48 -30.88 -5.60
N GLY A 40 -2.75 -29.81 -5.94
CA GLY A 40 -2.48 -29.43 -7.32
C GLY A 40 -1.56 -30.41 -8.07
N LEU A 41 -0.73 -31.17 -7.33
CA LEU A 41 0.16 -32.18 -7.92
C LEU A 41 -0.51 -33.51 -8.23
N THR A 42 -1.75 -33.74 -7.73
CA THR A 42 -2.45 -35.03 -7.92
C THR A 42 -2.86 -35.26 -9.37
N CYS A 43 -3.39 -34.26 -10.06
CA CYS A 43 -3.77 -34.33 -11.48
C CYS A 43 -3.97 -32.97 -12.10
N HIS A 44 -4.07 -32.93 -13.45
CA HIS A 44 -4.29 -31.69 -14.19
C HIS A 44 -5.57 -30.93 -13.81
N ARG A 45 -6.63 -31.66 -13.45
CA ARG A 45 -7.91 -31.07 -13.02
C ARG A 45 -7.77 -30.38 -11.66
N CYS A 46 -7.16 -31.05 -10.68
CA CYS A 46 -6.85 -30.44 -9.38
C CYS A 46 -5.89 -29.24 -9.52
N LEU A 47 -4.90 -29.34 -10.40
CA LEU A 47 -3.99 -28.22 -10.70
C LEU A 47 -4.76 -27.01 -11.28
N ARG A 48 -5.74 -27.26 -12.16
CA ARG A 48 -6.60 -26.20 -12.70
C ARG A 48 -7.45 -25.56 -11.61
N VAL A 49 -8.07 -26.35 -10.72
CA VAL A 49 -8.83 -25.85 -9.57
C VAL A 49 -7.94 -25.01 -8.65
N GLN A 50 -6.76 -25.51 -8.31
CA GLN A 50 -5.77 -24.75 -7.50
C GLN A 50 -5.42 -23.40 -8.16
N ASN A 51 -5.19 -23.38 -9.46
CA ASN A 51 -4.82 -22.16 -10.18
C ASN A 51 -5.97 -21.13 -10.21
N LEU A 52 -7.19 -21.57 -10.44
CA LEU A 52 -8.37 -20.70 -10.47
C LEU A 52 -8.76 -20.21 -9.06
N SER A 53 -8.48 -20.99 -8.03
CA SER A 53 -8.80 -20.64 -6.63
C SER A 53 -7.75 -19.77 -5.97
N ARG A 54 -6.59 -19.52 -6.62
CA ARG A 54 -5.52 -18.70 -6.04
C ARG A 54 -5.89 -17.21 -6.12
N GLN A 55 -6.07 -16.59 -4.96
CA GLN A 55 -6.45 -15.18 -4.84
C GLN A 55 -5.30 -14.25 -4.49
N SER A 56 -4.19 -14.78 -3.98
CA SER A 56 -3.03 -13.98 -3.61
C SER A 56 -1.74 -14.56 -4.16
N LEU A 57 -0.85 -13.67 -4.58
CA LEU A 57 0.50 -13.99 -5.03
C LEU A 57 1.47 -13.00 -4.39
N GLN A 58 2.35 -13.51 -3.54
CA GLN A 58 3.30 -12.70 -2.80
C GLN A 58 4.71 -13.24 -3.01
N PHE A 59 5.61 -12.35 -3.41
CA PHE A 59 7.04 -12.63 -3.51
C PHE A 59 7.80 -11.73 -2.56
N GLN A 60 8.51 -12.33 -1.63
CA GLN A 60 9.42 -11.64 -0.73
C GLN A 60 10.83 -12.09 -1.07
N CYS A 61 11.65 -11.20 -1.61
CA CYS A 61 13.09 -11.42 -1.68
C CYS A 61 13.64 -11.21 -0.27
N SER A 62 13.93 -12.28 0.43
CA SER A 62 14.66 -12.21 1.69
C SER A 62 16.10 -11.82 1.40
N PHE A 63 16.46 -10.56 1.65
CA PHE A 63 17.86 -10.19 1.84
C PHE A 63 18.30 -10.78 3.19
N LYS A 64 18.65 -12.06 3.23
CA LYS A 64 19.56 -12.54 4.27
C LYS A 64 20.91 -11.94 3.92
N GLN A 65 21.41 -11.07 4.80
CA GLN A 65 22.78 -10.63 4.86
C GLN A 65 23.64 -11.89 4.71
N LEU A 66 24.36 -11.98 3.59
CA LEU A 66 25.27 -13.09 3.34
C LEU A 66 26.42 -12.98 4.34
N ASP A 67 26.31 -13.70 5.44
CA ASP A 67 27.47 -14.12 6.21
C ASP A 67 28.29 -15.07 5.30
N ILE A 68 29.48 -14.61 4.88
CA ILE A 68 30.38 -15.26 3.94
C ILE A 68 30.99 -16.57 4.52
N SER A 69 30.51 -17.08 5.64
CA SER A 69 31.10 -18.21 6.33
C SER A 69 30.37 -19.55 6.23
N SER A 70 29.33 -19.69 5.42
CA SER A 70 28.69 -21.01 5.22
C SER A 70 28.37 -21.29 3.75
N LEU A 71 29.39 -21.82 3.06
CA LEU A 71 29.22 -22.59 1.83
C LEU A 71 28.53 -23.92 2.16
N SER A 72 27.20 -23.98 2.08
CA SER A 72 26.51 -25.26 1.90
C SER A 72 25.11 -25.03 1.31
N HIS A 73 24.96 -25.41 0.07
CA HIS A 73 23.82 -25.95 -0.67
C HIS A 73 22.42 -25.35 -0.49
N SER A 74 21.92 -24.90 -1.64
CA SER A 74 20.49 -24.65 -1.99
C SER A 74 19.79 -23.47 -1.31
N ASN A 75 20.11 -22.26 -1.78
CA ASN A 75 19.14 -21.15 -1.78
C ASN A 75 19.14 -20.52 -3.17
N THR A 76 18.24 -20.98 -4.02
CA THR A 76 17.96 -20.34 -5.29
C THR A 76 17.26 -19.01 -4.99
N ASN A 77 18.00 -17.92 -5.03
CA ASN A 77 17.43 -16.57 -5.09
C ASN A 77 16.64 -16.48 -6.41
N VAL A 78 15.32 -16.70 -6.35
CA VAL A 78 14.45 -16.61 -7.52
C VAL A 78 14.23 -15.14 -7.81
N THR A 79 15.04 -14.58 -8.69
CA THR A 79 14.78 -13.26 -9.28
C THR A 79 13.58 -13.37 -10.23
N ILE A 80 12.46 -12.77 -9.86
CA ILE A 80 11.28 -12.74 -10.74
C ILE A 80 11.53 -11.68 -11.81
N ARG A 81 11.67 -12.14 -13.05
CA ARG A 81 11.73 -11.29 -14.24
C ARG A 81 10.33 -11.06 -14.80
N THR A 82 10.15 -10.03 -15.58
CA THR A 82 8.88 -9.73 -16.28
C THR A 82 8.34 -10.95 -17.05
N PHE A 83 9.21 -11.78 -17.63
CA PHE A 83 8.84 -13.03 -18.31
C PHE A 83 8.21 -14.06 -17.35
N HIS A 84 8.79 -14.26 -16.14
CA HIS A 84 8.22 -15.16 -15.15
C HIS A 84 6.87 -14.64 -14.64
N LEU A 85 6.77 -13.33 -14.45
CA LEU A 85 5.52 -12.68 -14.06
C LEU A 85 4.44 -12.93 -15.11
N HIS A 86 4.76 -12.83 -16.39
CA HIS A 86 3.81 -13.15 -17.46
C HIS A 86 3.21 -14.55 -17.31
N ARG A 87 4.07 -15.57 -17.18
CA ARG A 87 3.62 -16.97 -17.02
C ARG A 87 2.76 -17.17 -15.78
N LEU A 88 3.06 -16.46 -14.70
CA LEU A 88 2.28 -16.53 -13.45
C LEU A 88 0.91 -15.85 -13.60
N LEU A 89 0.86 -14.67 -14.21
CA LEU A 89 -0.39 -13.93 -14.39
C LEU A 89 -1.32 -14.60 -15.42
N THR A 90 -0.78 -15.25 -16.44
CA THR A 90 -1.59 -16.08 -17.37
C THR A 90 -2.16 -17.33 -16.69
N ARG A 91 -1.46 -17.84 -15.65
CA ARG A 91 -1.89 -18.99 -14.89
C ARG A 91 -2.91 -18.63 -13.80
N PHE A 92 -2.73 -17.49 -13.10
CA PHE A 92 -3.51 -17.08 -11.95
C PHE A 92 -4.35 -15.82 -12.26
N GLN A 93 -5.46 -16.00 -12.96
CA GLN A 93 -6.30 -14.89 -13.44
C GLN A 93 -7.24 -14.30 -12.36
N HIS A 94 -7.49 -15.02 -11.27
CA HIS A 94 -8.40 -14.62 -10.20
C HIS A 94 -7.67 -13.99 -9.00
N LEU A 95 -6.51 -13.36 -9.24
CA LEU A 95 -5.77 -12.68 -8.18
C LEU A 95 -6.49 -11.41 -7.72
N HIS A 96 -6.63 -11.30 -6.40
CA HIS A 96 -7.06 -10.10 -5.70
C HIS A 96 -5.88 -9.34 -5.10
N LEU A 97 -4.80 -10.04 -4.74
CA LEU A 97 -3.58 -9.45 -4.19
C LEU A 97 -2.35 -9.90 -4.98
N LEU A 98 -1.56 -8.93 -5.41
CA LEU A 98 -0.25 -9.13 -6.02
C LEU A 98 0.80 -8.31 -5.23
N SER A 99 1.75 -9.00 -4.61
CA SER A 99 2.89 -8.37 -3.92
C SER A 99 4.20 -8.81 -4.54
N LEU A 100 4.97 -7.84 -5.02
CA LEU A 100 6.25 -8.01 -5.70
C LEU A 100 7.36 -7.25 -4.94
N SER A 101 7.30 -7.29 -3.62
CA SER A 101 8.25 -6.59 -2.76
C SER A 101 9.61 -7.26 -2.76
N GLY A 102 10.66 -6.47 -2.97
CA GLY A 102 12.04 -6.95 -2.93
C GLY A 102 12.51 -7.67 -4.21
N CYS A 103 11.79 -7.56 -5.32
CA CYS A 103 12.22 -8.12 -6.62
C CYS A 103 13.27 -7.23 -7.30
N THR A 104 14.31 -6.82 -6.57
CA THR A 104 15.44 -6.03 -7.09
C THR A 104 16.75 -6.75 -6.83
N GLU A 105 17.72 -6.57 -7.72
CA GLU A 105 19.10 -7.05 -7.48
C GLU A 105 19.76 -6.31 -6.31
N PRO A 106 20.71 -6.97 -5.61
CA PRO A 106 21.56 -6.29 -4.65
C PRO A 106 22.41 -5.22 -5.37
N PRO A 107 22.69 -4.07 -4.70
CA PRO A 107 23.38 -2.94 -5.32
C PRO A 107 24.86 -3.17 -5.70
N ASP A 108 25.44 -4.31 -5.37
CA ASP A 108 26.91 -4.51 -5.40
C ASP A 108 27.45 -5.41 -6.54
N SER A 109 26.61 -5.88 -7.45
CA SER A 109 27.15 -6.57 -8.62
C SER A 109 27.54 -5.55 -9.68
N GLY A 110 28.84 -5.34 -9.93
CA GLY A 110 29.39 -4.44 -10.96
C GLY A 110 28.95 -4.77 -12.41
N LEU A 111 27.93 -5.60 -12.58
CA LEU A 111 27.27 -5.99 -13.82
C LEU A 111 25.88 -5.33 -13.99
N SER A 112 25.51 -4.39 -13.12
CA SER A 112 24.18 -3.73 -13.12
C SER A 112 23.85 -2.95 -14.40
N HIS A 113 24.82 -2.73 -15.28
CA HIS A 113 24.65 -1.99 -16.55
C HIS A 113 24.14 -2.85 -17.71
N LEU A 114 24.11 -4.15 -17.59
CA LEU A 114 23.84 -5.05 -18.73
C LEU A 114 22.49 -5.76 -18.71
N VAL A 115 21.75 -5.77 -17.59
CA VAL A 115 20.49 -6.52 -17.53
C VAL A 115 19.48 -5.81 -16.64
N ASN A 116 18.36 -5.35 -17.22
CA ASN A 116 17.18 -4.85 -16.52
C ASN A 116 16.43 -6.01 -15.81
N TYR A 117 16.75 -6.29 -14.56
CA TYR A 117 16.19 -7.40 -13.78
C TYR A 117 15.07 -6.98 -12.81
N GLY A 118 14.23 -6.06 -13.15
CA GLY A 118 13.13 -5.61 -12.28
C GLY A 118 11.76 -5.75 -12.91
N ILE A 119 10.73 -5.58 -12.10
CA ILE A 119 9.38 -5.37 -12.61
C ILE A 119 9.34 -3.97 -13.22
N THR A 120 8.93 -3.92 -14.49
CA THR A 120 8.84 -2.69 -15.31
C THR A 120 7.37 -2.37 -15.63
N ASP A 121 7.14 -1.26 -16.29
CA ASP A 121 5.80 -0.85 -16.77
C ASP A 121 5.12 -1.92 -17.64
N HIS A 122 5.90 -2.70 -18.39
CA HIS A 122 5.36 -3.81 -19.15
C HIS A 122 4.76 -4.90 -18.25
N GLY A 123 5.43 -5.24 -17.14
CA GLY A 123 4.89 -6.17 -16.14
C GLY A 123 3.59 -5.68 -15.50
N LEU A 124 3.50 -4.37 -15.22
CA LEU A 124 2.25 -3.78 -14.70
C LEU A 124 1.12 -3.79 -15.74
N SER A 125 1.43 -3.52 -17.00
CA SER A 125 0.45 -3.61 -18.09
C SER A 125 -0.11 -5.03 -18.22
N MET A 126 0.75 -6.04 -18.04
CA MET A 126 0.33 -7.45 -18.04
C MET A 126 -0.54 -7.78 -16.82
N ALA A 127 -0.22 -7.25 -15.63
CA ALA A 127 -1.06 -7.40 -14.43
C ALA A 127 -2.44 -6.77 -14.64
N ALA A 128 -2.49 -5.58 -15.24
CA ALA A 128 -3.73 -4.87 -15.55
C ALA A 128 -4.65 -5.65 -16.50
N THR A 129 -4.07 -6.37 -17.48
CA THR A 129 -4.84 -7.16 -18.46
C THR A 129 -5.15 -8.58 -17.95
N GLY A 130 -4.22 -9.20 -17.23
CA GLY A 130 -4.33 -10.59 -16.78
C GLY A 130 -5.11 -10.79 -15.48
N CYS A 131 -5.22 -9.75 -14.63
CA CYS A 131 -5.85 -9.86 -13.31
C CYS A 131 -6.92 -8.77 -13.10
N PRO A 132 -8.08 -8.85 -13.76
CA PRO A 132 -9.13 -7.82 -13.69
C PRO A 132 -9.77 -7.67 -12.31
N LEU A 133 -9.63 -8.67 -11.43
CA LEU A 133 -10.17 -8.69 -10.07
C LEU A 133 -9.18 -8.15 -9.03
N LEU A 134 -8.01 -7.63 -9.45
CA LEU A 134 -6.96 -7.17 -8.56
C LEU A 134 -7.45 -5.98 -7.71
N GLN A 135 -7.37 -6.15 -6.39
CA GLN A 135 -7.77 -5.15 -5.39
C GLN A 135 -6.57 -4.52 -4.70
N VAL A 136 -5.50 -5.28 -4.50
CA VAL A 136 -4.30 -4.82 -3.80
C VAL A 136 -3.06 -5.13 -4.61
N ILE A 137 -2.24 -4.10 -4.84
CA ILE A 137 -0.91 -4.29 -5.41
C ILE A 137 0.14 -3.68 -4.50
N SER A 138 1.23 -4.43 -4.27
CA SER A 138 2.38 -3.97 -3.50
C SER A 138 3.66 -4.15 -4.31
N LEU A 139 4.37 -3.06 -4.53
CA LEU A 139 5.58 -2.97 -5.33
C LEU A 139 6.62 -2.20 -4.51
N TYR A 140 7.74 -2.82 -4.23
CA TYR A 140 8.81 -2.21 -3.46
C TYR A 140 10.11 -2.17 -4.27
N ARG A 141 10.69 -0.99 -4.43
CA ARG A 141 11.92 -0.76 -5.23
C ARG A 141 11.84 -1.28 -6.67
N CYS A 142 10.67 -1.18 -7.31
CA CYS A 142 10.49 -1.58 -8.69
C CYS A 142 10.89 -0.47 -9.67
N GLN A 143 11.31 -0.85 -10.89
CA GLN A 143 11.66 0.07 -11.98
C GLN A 143 10.42 0.45 -12.80
N ILE A 144 9.41 0.95 -12.12
CA ILE A 144 8.14 1.38 -12.71
C ILE A 144 8.06 2.90 -12.79
N THR A 145 7.28 3.38 -13.74
CA THR A 145 6.97 4.79 -13.94
C THR A 145 5.47 5.06 -13.85
N ASP A 146 5.09 6.31 -13.96
CA ASP A 146 3.69 6.71 -14.03
C ASP A 146 2.93 6.11 -15.22
N PHE A 147 3.62 5.68 -16.28
CA PHE A 147 3.01 5.02 -17.42
C PHE A 147 2.45 3.64 -17.01
N GLY A 148 3.27 2.80 -16.38
CA GLY A 148 2.83 1.49 -15.90
C GLY A 148 1.74 1.60 -14.83
N LEU A 149 1.90 2.55 -13.91
CA LEU A 149 0.91 2.83 -12.87
C LEU A 149 -0.42 3.31 -13.49
N GLY A 150 -0.36 4.17 -14.51
CA GLY A 150 -1.53 4.64 -15.22
C GLY A 150 -2.30 3.52 -15.95
N ASN A 151 -1.61 2.55 -16.51
CA ASN A 151 -2.25 1.38 -17.13
C ASN A 151 -2.98 0.51 -16.11
N LEU A 152 -2.45 0.42 -14.89
CA LEU A 152 -3.07 -0.33 -13.80
C LEU A 152 -4.28 0.41 -13.20
N ALA A 153 -4.14 1.72 -12.94
CA ALA A 153 -5.08 2.50 -12.16
C ALA A 153 -6.22 3.13 -12.98
N LYS A 154 -6.01 3.37 -14.28
CA LYS A 154 -7.00 4.04 -15.12
C LYS A 154 -8.19 3.15 -15.44
N ARG A 155 -9.38 3.70 -15.22
CA ARG A 155 -10.62 3.21 -15.80
C ARG A 155 -10.66 3.65 -17.28
N VAL A 156 -10.29 2.78 -18.21
CA VAL A 156 -10.40 3.10 -19.63
C VAL A 156 -11.87 3.18 -20.01
N LEU A 157 -12.35 4.38 -20.30
CA LEU A 157 -13.59 4.59 -21.04
C LEU A 157 -13.38 4.00 -22.43
N LEU A 158 -14.31 3.15 -22.86
CA LEU A 158 -14.36 2.51 -24.17
C LEU A 158 -14.03 3.53 -25.27
N SER A 159 -12.83 3.48 -25.79
CA SER A 159 -12.48 4.14 -27.03
C SER A 159 -12.89 3.24 -28.17
N PHE A 160 -13.53 3.78 -29.18
CA PHE A 160 -14.24 3.15 -30.31
C PHE A 160 -13.39 2.26 -31.25
N LYS A 161 -12.19 1.85 -30.87
CA LYS A 161 -11.34 0.92 -31.66
C LYS A 161 -10.71 -0.15 -30.77
N GLY A 162 -11.36 -1.25 -30.62
CA GLY A 162 -10.85 -2.63 -30.61
C GLY A 162 -9.76 -3.08 -29.63
N SER A 163 -9.19 -2.24 -28.79
CA SER A 163 -8.17 -2.63 -27.80
C SER A 163 -8.70 -2.39 -26.41
N LEU A 164 -9.20 -3.43 -25.78
CA LEU A 164 -9.66 -3.46 -24.39
C LEU A 164 -8.43 -3.42 -23.44
N SER A 165 -7.88 -2.26 -23.18
CA SER A 165 -7.01 -2.12 -22.02
C SER A 165 -7.90 -1.92 -20.77
N GLN A 166 -8.27 -3.03 -20.16
CA GLN A 166 -9.06 -3.05 -18.93
C GLN A 166 -8.08 -2.93 -17.76
N GLY A 167 -7.94 -1.76 -17.18
CA GLY A 167 -7.27 -1.61 -15.89
C GLY A 167 -8.02 -2.33 -14.75
N CYS A 168 -7.39 -2.49 -13.61
CA CYS A 168 -7.97 -3.15 -12.43
C CYS A 168 -9.09 -2.29 -11.84
N ARG A 169 -10.34 -2.56 -12.20
CA ARG A 169 -11.51 -1.75 -11.82
C ARG A 169 -11.82 -1.80 -10.32
N GLN A 170 -11.36 -2.83 -9.62
CA GLN A 170 -11.59 -3.07 -8.20
C GLN A 170 -10.39 -2.66 -7.33
N LEU A 171 -9.41 -1.96 -7.90
CA LEU A 171 -8.20 -1.57 -7.19
C LEU A 171 -8.54 -0.66 -6.00
N GLN A 172 -8.23 -1.13 -4.79
CA GLN A 172 -8.51 -0.47 -3.52
C GLN A 172 -7.24 0.02 -2.84
N ALA A 173 -6.12 -0.70 -3.00
CA ALA A 173 -4.87 -0.36 -2.35
C ALA A 173 -3.68 -0.47 -3.30
N VAL A 174 -2.83 0.55 -3.29
CA VAL A 174 -1.58 0.61 -4.04
C VAL A 174 -0.44 0.95 -3.09
N LYS A 175 0.56 0.05 -2.99
CA LYS A 175 1.80 0.26 -2.25
C LYS A 175 2.96 0.27 -3.24
N ILE A 176 3.66 1.39 -3.35
CA ILE A 176 4.72 1.62 -4.34
C ILE A 176 5.98 2.24 -3.73
N SER A 177 6.30 1.88 -2.52
CA SER A 177 7.41 2.49 -1.77
C SER A 177 8.77 2.29 -2.45
N HIS A 178 9.60 3.33 -2.41
CA HIS A 178 10.94 3.41 -3.02
C HIS A 178 10.99 3.24 -4.56
N CYS A 179 9.87 3.44 -5.26
CA CYS A 179 9.81 3.43 -6.73
C CYS A 179 10.15 4.84 -7.26
N LYS A 180 11.43 5.05 -7.63
CA LYS A 180 11.98 6.39 -7.97
C LYS A 180 11.43 6.99 -9.28
N GLY A 181 10.81 6.19 -10.15
CA GLY A 181 10.20 6.62 -11.41
C GLY A 181 8.76 7.13 -11.27
N ILE A 182 8.19 7.14 -10.06
CA ILE A 182 6.81 7.53 -9.80
C ILE A 182 6.76 8.99 -9.34
N THR A 183 6.10 9.83 -10.11
CA THR A 183 5.75 11.22 -9.75
C THR A 183 4.31 11.33 -9.23
N GLY A 184 3.50 10.29 -9.43
CA GLY A 184 2.10 10.20 -9.02
C GLY A 184 1.10 10.65 -10.09
N VAL A 185 1.54 11.25 -11.20
CA VAL A 185 0.63 11.66 -12.29
C VAL A 185 -0.08 10.45 -12.93
N GLY A 186 0.48 9.26 -12.77
CA GLY A 186 -0.14 8.00 -13.18
C GLY A 186 -1.48 7.71 -12.49
N PHE A 187 -1.72 8.27 -11.31
CA PHE A 187 -3.02 8.17 -10.61
C PHE A 187 -4.13 9.04 -11.20
N LYS A 188 -3.79 9.96 -12.11
CA LYS A 188 -4.80 10.82 -12.76
C LYS A 188 -5.82 9.96 -13.50
N GLY A 189 -7.08 10.02 -13.07
CA GLY A 189 -8.16 9.22 -13.64
C GLY A 189 -8.32 7.82 -13.03
N SER A 190 -7.66 7.53 -11.89
CA SER A 190 -7.87 6.30 -11.11
C SER A 190 -9.33 6.14 -10.67
N SER A 191 -9.73 4.92 -10.29
CA SER A 191 -11.07 4.64 -9.78
C SER A 191 -11.29 5.30 -8.42
N SER A 192 -12.54 5.68 -8.12
CA SER A 192 -12.96 6.10 -6.77
C SER A 192 -12.95 4.95 -5.74
N THR A 193 -12.74 3.71 -6.18
CA THR A 193 -12.53 2.56 -5.28
C THR A 193 -11.17 2.57 -4.62
N LEU A 194 -10.20 3.36 -5.13
CA LEU A 194 -8.87 3.49 -4.55
C LEU A 194 -8.96 4.25 -3.23
N ALA A 195 -8.78 3.52 -2.14
CA ALA A 195 -8.90 4.02 -0.77
C ALA A 195 -7.55 4.14 -0.05
N TYR A 196 -6.54 3.37 -0.45
CA TYR A 196 -5.24 3.31 0.20
C TYR A 196 -4.11 3.54 -0.80
N VAL A 197 -3.26 4.52 -0.54
CA VAL A 197 -2.00 4.73 -1.27
C VAL A 197 -0.84 4.84 -0.29
N GLU A 198 0.17 3.99 -0.49
CA GLU A 198 1.46 4.05 0.19
C GLU A 198 2.56 4.26 -0.86
N ALA A 199 3.23 5.39 -0.78
CA ALA A 199 4.26 5.81 -1.74
C ALA A 199 5.44 6.47 -1.02
N GLU A 200 5.97 5.78 -0.01
CA GLU A 200 7.12 6.27 0.76
C GLU A 200 8.37 6.38 -0.11
N SER A 201 9.11 7.46 0.06
CA SER A 201 10.37 7.70 -0.66
C SER A 201 10.26 7.61 -2.19
N CYS A 202 9.09 7.88 -2.74
CA CYS A 202 8.87 8.12 -4.17
C CYS A 202 9.16 9.59 -4.52
N LYS A 203 9.20 9.93 -5.81
CA LYS A 203 9.38 11.31 -6.28
C LYS A 203 8.03 11.99 -6.58
N LEU A 204 7.04 11.80 -5.70
CA LEU A 204 5.73 12.40 -5.93
C LEU A 204 5.82 13.90 -6.14
N GLU A 205 5.09 14.42 -7.10
CA GLU A 205 4.95 15.83 -7.42
C GLU A 205 3.57 16.38 -7.00
N PRO A 206 3.36 17.69 -6.90
CA PRO A 206 2.06 18.27 -6.51
C PRO A 206 0.91 17.82 -7.40
N GLU A 207 1.13 17.75 -8.72
CA GLU A 207 0.15 17.25 -9.70
C GLU A 207 -0.16 15.78 -9.49
N GLY A 208 0.84 14.99 -9.09
CA GLY A 208 0.67 13.58 -8.72
C GLY A 208 -0.16 13.39 -7.46
N LEU A 209 0.10 14.20 -6.43
CA LEU A 209 -0.70 14.22 -5.20
C LEU A 209 -2.16 14.60 -5.50
N LEU A 210 -2.37 15.64 -6.32
CA LEU A 210 -3.70 16.01 -6.78
C LEU A 210 -4.37 14.86 -7.55
N GLY A 211 -3.61 14.15 -8.39
CA GLY A 211 -4.08 12.97 -9.10
C GLY A 211 -4.58 11.86 -8.16
N ILE A 212 -3.84 11.58 -7.08
CA ILE A 212 -4.20 10.59 -6.06
C ILE A 212 -5.55 10.95 -5.39
N VAL A 213 -5.72 12.20 -4.97
CA VAL A 213 -6.91 12.62 -4.19
C VAL A 213 -8.10 13.06 -5.04
N SER A 214 -7.92 13.24 -6.36
CA SER A 214 -8.89 13.88 -7.26
C SER A 214 -10.25 13.17 -7.38
N ARG A 215 -10.35 11.89 -7.02
CA ARG A 215 -11.58 11.09 -7.10
C ARG A 215 -12.32 10.93 -5.77
N GLY A 216 -11.78 11.50 -4.69
CA GLY A 216 -12.43 11.55 -3.38
C GLY A 216 -12.51 10.22 -2.63
N GLY A 217 -11.97 9.11 -3.17
CA GLY A 217 -12.03 7.79 -2.55
C GLY A 217 -10.95 7.53 -1.50
N ILE A 218 -9.91 8.38 -1.42
CA ILE A 218 -8.74 8.15 -0.55
C ILE A 218 -9.10 8.33 0.92
N GLU A 219 -8.91 7.25 1.69
CA GLU A 219 -9.04 7.23 3.15
C GLU A 219 -7.69 7.18 3.87
N TYR A 220 -6.67 6.59 3.23
CA TYR A 220 -5.34 6.35 3.81
C TYR A 220 -4.26 6.77 2.82
N LEU A 221 -3.43 7.74 3.23
CA LEU A 221 -2.34 8.25 2.40
C LEU A 221 -1.02 8.25 3.20
N ILE A 222 -0.09 7.39 2.81
CA ILE A 222 1.21 7.19 3.43
C ILE A 222 2.29 7.61 2.44
N ILE A 223 2.88 8.80 2.66
CA ILE A 223 3.82 9.43 1.74
C ILE A 223 5.02 10.03 2.46
N SER A 224 5.55 9.30 3.43
CA SER A 224 6.68 9.76 4.25
C SER A 224 7.95 9.99 3.42
N GLY A 225 8.79 10.92 3.88
CA GLY A 225 10.10 11.20 3.29
C GLY A 225 10.08 11.94 1.95
N LEU A 226 9.01 12.67 1.62
CA LEU A 226 8.95 13.48 0.42
C LEU A 226 9.83 14.72 0.53
N ILE A 227 10.56 15.02 -0.56
CA ILE A 227 11.37 16.24 -0.73
C ILE A 227 11.04 16.81 -2.10
N PHE A 228 10.30 17.92 -2.14
CA PHE A 228 10.14 18.69 -3.37
C PHE A 228 11.31 19.68 -3.51
N GLN A 229 12.03 19.61 -4.60
CA GLN A 229 13.18 20.49 -4.81
C GLN A 229 12.78 21.96 -5.02
N ASN A 230 11.63 22.22 -5.65
CA ASN A 230 11.23 23.55 -6.10
C ASN A 230 9.85 24.01 -5.59
N CYS A 231 9.16 23.26 -4.75
CA CYS A 231 7.79 23.59 -4.32
C CYS A 231 7.57 23.29 -2.83
N ARG A 232 7.80 24.33 -1.98
CA ARG A 232 7.60 24.19 -0.52
C ARG A 232 6.17 23.90 -0.12
N ASN A 233 5.19 24.24 -0.97
CA ASN A 233 3.76 24.12 -0.68
C ASN A 233 3.10 22.97 -1.45
N GLY A 234 3.90 22.04 -2.00
CA GLY A 234 3.38 20.95 -2.83
C GLY A 234 2.37 20.06 -2.15
N LEU A 235 2.47 19.87 -0.83
CA LEU A 235 1.49 19.08 -0.07
C LEU A 235 0.12 19.78 0.06
N ALA A 236 0.01 21.09 -0.18
CA ALA A 236 -1.27 21.79 -0.20
C ALA A 236 -2.24 21.22 -1.25
N ALA A 237 -1.70 20.55 -2.29
CA ALA A 237 -2.51 19.83 -3.28
C ALA A 237 -3.44 18.79 -2.65
N ILE A 238 -3.06 18.20 -1.51
CA ILE A 238 -3.90 17.22 -0.79
C ILE A 238 -5.17 17.90 -0.28
N GLY A 239 -5.04 19.02 0.44
CA GLY A 239 -6.18 19.74 1.00
C GLY A 239 -7.01 20.51 -0.04
N ARG A 240 -6.36 20.96 -1.13
CA ARG A 240 -7.06 21.64 -2.26
C ARG A 240 -7.77 20.65 -3.20
N GLY A 241 -7.51 19.35 -3.07
CA GLY A 241 -8.14 18.28 -3.83
C GLY A 241 -9.45 17.80 -3.19
N PHE A 242 -9.88 16.61 -3.56
CA PHE A 242 -11.10 16.00 -3.03
C PHE A 242 -10.81 14.97 -1.92
N ALA A 243 -9.88 15.29 -0.99
CA ALA A 243 -9.44 14.38 0.07
C ALA A 243 -10.35 14.40 1.32
N PHE A 244 -11.64 14.71 1.15
CA PHE A 244 -12.57 14.86 2.27
C PHE A 244 -12.89 13.55 3.02
N LEU A 245 -12.57 12.37 2.45
CA LEU A 245 -12.68 11.07 3.12
C LEU A 245 -11.41 10.66 3.85
N LEU A 246 -10.34 11.46 3.78
CA LEU A 246 -9.03 11.11 4.33
C LEU A 246 -9.10 10.99 5.86
N LYS A 247 -8.78 9.80 6.36
CA LYS A 247 -8.77 9.45 7.79
C LYS A 247 -7.37 9.38 8.38
N ILE A 248 -6.42 8.86 7.60
CA ILE A 248 -5.02 8.68 8.05
C ILE A 248 -4.07 9.28 7.03
N LEU A 249 -3.22 10.20 7.51
CA LEU A 249 -2.18 10.84 6.72
C LEU A 249 -0.81 10.70 7.38
N ASN A 250 0.13 10.05 6.70
CA ASN A 250 1.52 9.96 7.15
C ASN A 250 2.42 10.84 6.29
N LEU A 251 2.91 11.93 6.88
CA LEU A 251 3.87 12.88 6.31
C LEU A 251 5.21 12.86 7.05
N ARG A 252 5.50 11.80 7.77
CA ARG A 252 6.76 11.67 8.51
C ARG A 252 7.96 11.99 7.62
N LEU A 253 8.97 12.71 8.13
CA LEU A 253 10.17 13.13 7.38
C LEU A 253 9.93 14.08 6.20
N CYS A 254 8.75 14.67 6.04
CA CYS A 254 8.48 15.70 5.06
C CYS A 254 9.02 17.05 5.55
N ARG A 255 10.36 17.19 5.58
CA ARG A 255 11.07 18.26 6.29
C ARG A 255 10.95 19.65 5.65
N THR A 256 10.62 19.76 4.38
CA THR A 256 10.64 21.01 3.61
C THR A 256 9.28 21.71 3.53
N PHE A 257 8.22 21.12 4.09
CA PHE A 257 6.86 21.63 4.01
C PHE A 257 6.50 22.47 5.23
N GLY A 258 5.99 23.66 4.98
CA GLY A 258 5.64 24.63 6.01
C GLY A 258 4.13 24.77 6.23
N ASP A 259 3.80 25.84 6.94
CA ASP A 259 2.45 26.15 7.42
C ASP A 259 1.37 26.17 6.33
N GLU A 260 1.66 26.70 5.13
CA GLU A 260 0.64 26.77 4.05
C GLU A 260 0.12 25.38 3.65
N SER A 261 1.00 24.38 3.58
CA SER A 261 0.59 23.00 3.29
C SER A 261 -0.25 22.41 4.42
N ILE A 262 0.13 22.69 5.67
CA ILE A 262 -0.59 22.19 6.84
C ILE A 262 -1.97 22.85 6.95
N VAL A 263 -2.07 24.15 6.73
CA VAL A 263 -3.35 24.89 6.71
C VAL A 263 -4.27 24.29 5.66
N ALA A 264 -3.81 24.14 4.41
CA ALA A 264 -4.63 23.60 3.34
C ALA A 264 -5.13 22.17 3.66
N ILE A 265 -4.29 21.32 4.24
CA ILE A 265 -4.67 19.95 4.61
C ILE A 265 -5.67 19.96 5.78
N ALA A 266 -5.42 20.78 6.81
CA ALA A 266 -6.29 20.88 7.98
C ALA A 266 -7.72 21.32 7.59
N GLU A 267 -7.83 22.26 6.66
CA GLU A 267 -9.11 22.78 6.16
C GLU A 267 -9.78 21.82 5.16
N GLY A 268 -8.98 21.15 4.30
CA GLY A 268 -9.50 20.30 3.22
C GLY A 268 -9.78 18.84 3.62
N CYS A 269 -9.33 18.38 4.80
CA CYS A 269 -9.47 16.99 5.25
C CYS A 269 -10.25 16.90 6.59
N PRO A 270 -11.56 17.17 6.63
CA PRO A 270 -12.33 17.30 7.88
C PRO A 270 -12.51 15.99 8.65
N LEU A 271 -12.28 14.83 8.02
CA LEU A 271 -12.43 13.51 8.64
C LEU A 271 -11.10 12.93 9.14
N LEU A 272 -10.02 13.73 9.16
CA LEU A 272 -8.70 13.26 9.56
C LEU A 272 -8.69 12.83 11.05
N GLN A 273 -8.35 11.55 11.28
CA GLN A 273 -8.33 10.89 12.58
C GLN A 273 -6.91 10.66 13.09
N GLU A 274 -5.99 10.29 12.20
CA GLU A 274 -4.58 10.09 12.58
C GLU A 274 -3.65 10.83 11.61
N TRP A 275 -2.80 11.70 12.15
CA TRP A 275 -1.85 12.48 11.38
C TRP A 275 -0.43 12.30 11.90
N ASN A 276 0.50 11.84 11.05
CA ASN A 276 1.90 11.75 11.41
C ASN A 276 2.69 12.90 10.75
N LEU A 277 3.17 13.81 11.58
CA LEU A 277 4.02 14.94 11.24
C LEU A 277 5.41 14.83 11.88
N ALA A 278 5.80 13.66 12.37
CA ALA A 278 7.11 13.48 12.99
C ALA A 278 8.24 13.92 12.04
N LEU A 279 9.21 14.67 12.57
CA LEU A 279 10.34 15.22 11.80
C LEU A 279 9.95 16.25 10.71
N CYS A 280 8.76 16.87 10.78
CA CYS A 280 8.35 17.98 9.94
C CYS A 280 8.81 19.30 10.59
N HIS A 281 10.03 19.74 10.26
CA HIS A 281 10.70 20.84 10.97
C HIS A 281 10.19 22.23 10.62
N GLU A 282 9.58 22.42 9.44
CA GLU A 282 9.13 23.74 8.96
C GLU A 282 7.72 24.12 9.40
N VAL A 283 7.00 23.22 10.09
CA VAL A 283 5.67 23.52 10.64
C VAL A 283 5.83 24.41 11.87
N LYS A 284 5.30 25.63 11.80
CA LYS A 284 5.39 26.66 12.85
C LYS A 284 4.02 26.88 13.48
N ILE A 285 3.90 27.97 14.25
CA ILE A 285 2.69 28.27 15.06
C ILE A 285 1.42 28.37 14.21
N VAL A 286 1.48 28.90 13.01
CA VAL A 286 0.31 29.03 12.12
C VAL A 286 -0.23 27.66 11.74
N GLY A 287 0.64 26.71 11.38
CA GLY A 287 0.27 25.33 11.06
C GLY A 287 -0.34 24.60 12.27
N TRP A 288 0.30 24.70 13.45
CA TRP A 288 -0.22 24.08 14.67
C TRP A 288 -1.57 24.65 15.09
N SER A 289 -1.76 25.98 14.97
CA SER A 289 -3.02 26.65 15.24
C SER A 289 -4.13 26.20 14.28
N SER A 290 -3.81 26.06 12.99
CA SER A 290 -4.76 25.58 11.98
C SER A 290 -5.23 24.14 12.26
N ILE A 291 -4.30 23.24 12.68
CA ILE A 291 -4.67 21.88 13.11
C ILE A 291 -5.68 21.95 14.26
N GLY A 292 -5.40 22.76 15.28
CA GLY A 292 -6.32 22.96 16.39
C GLY A 292 -7.69 23.49 15.96
N MET A 293 -7.73 24.44 15.01
CA MET A 293 -8.98 25.05 14.58
C MET A 293 -9.83 24.17 13.66
N SER A 294 -9.21 23.29 12.86
CA SER A 294 -9.91 22.60 11.76
C SER A 294 -10.00 21.07 11.95
N CYS A 295 -9.07 20.45 12.66
CA CYS A 295 -9.01 18.99 12.77
C CYS A 295 -9.78 18.45 14.00
N HIS A 296 -11.12 18.64 14.02
CA HIS A 296 -11.95 18.27 15.17
C HIS A 296 -12.10 16.76 15.37
N LYS A 297 -11.87 15.95 14.32
CA LYS A 297 -11.93 14.48 14.37
C LYS A 297 -10.61 13.82 14.71
N LEU A 298 -9.54 14.60 14.92
CA LEU A 298 -8.20 14.10 15.15
C LEU A 298 -8.11 13.37 16.50
N GLU A 299 -7.83 12.07 16.45
CA GLU A 299 -7.70 11.17 17.59
C GLU A 299 -6.25 10.91 17.98
N LYS A 300 -5.36 10.83 16.95
CA LYS A 300 -3.94 10.57 17.17
C LYS A 300 -3.10 11.55 16.36
N LEU A 301 -2.14 12.16 17.03
CA LEU A 301 -1.20 13.09 16.40
C LEU A 301 0.24 12.71 16.75
N HIS A 302 1.10 12.59 15.73
CA HIS A 302 2.51 12.30 15.93
C HIS A 302 3.34 13.55 15.56
N VAL A 303 4.02 14.09 16.57
CA VAL A 303 4.83 15.32 16.45
C VAL A 303 6.27 15.12 16.96
N ASN A 304 6.73 13.87 16.99
CA ASN A 304 8.08 13.55 17.45
C ASN A 304 9.12 14.35 16.66
N ARG A 305 10.05 14.99 17.38
CA ARG A 305 11.16 15.78 16.81
C ARG A 305 10.71 16.91 15.88
N CYS A 306 9.54 17.53 16.14
CA CYS A 306 9.11 18.75 15.46
C CYS A 306 9.80 19.96 16.12
N TRP A 307 10.82 20.51 15.47
CA TRP A 307 11.68 21.54 16.08
C TRP A 307 10.98 22.89 16.33
N ASN A 308 9.91 23.16 15.59
CA ASN A 308 9.17 24.41 15.71
C ASN A 308 7.82 24.27 16.42
N LEU A 309 7.52 23.07 16.98
CA LEU A 309 6.39 22.96 17.92
C LEU A 309 6.81 23.60 19.24
N CYS A 310 6.11 24.66 19.64
CA CYS A 310 6.32 25.43 20.86
C CYS A 310 5.12 25.32 21.80
N ASP A 311 5.23 25.86 23.00
CA ASP A 311 4.17 25.86 24.00
C ASP A 311 2.85 26.41 23.50
N GLN A 312 2.89 27.52 22.70
CA GLN A 312 1.66 28.07 22.09
C GLN A 312 1.01 27.10 21.09
N GLY A 313 1.82 26.37 20.32
CA GLY A 313 1.32 25.33 19.42
C GLY A 313 0.67 24.19 20.18
N LEU A 314 1.27 23.77 21.31
CA LEU A 314 0.71 22.76 22.17
C LEU A 314 -0.62 23.21 22.79
N VAL A 315 -0.74 24.49 23.20
CA VAL A 315 -1.99 25.10 23.68
C VAL A 315 -3.06 25.09 22.58
N ALA A 316 -2.72 25.42 21.35
CA ALA A 316 -3.66 25.40 20.23
C ALA A 316 -4.23 23.98 19.98
N LEU A 317 -3.37 22.97 19.98
CA LEU A 317 -3.76 21.56 19.86
C LEU A 317 -4.66 21.11 21.02
N ARG A 318 -4.30 21.49 22.28
CA ARG A 318 -5.08 21.20 23.48
C ARG A 318 -6.50 21.75 23.37
N ASN A 319 -6.62 23.00 22.93
CA ASN A 319 -7.91 23.70 22.92
C ASN A 319 -8.80 23.26 21.74
N GLY A 320 -8.21 22.90 20.60
CA GLY A 320 -8.93 22.68 19.35
C GLY A 320 -9.20 21.22 19.04
N CYS A 321 -8.25 20.32 19.19
CA CYS A 321 -8.38 18.90 18.86
C CYS A 321 -9.19 18.16 19.94
N LYS A 322 -10.50 18.31 19.96
CA LYS A 322 -11.37 17.81 21.05
C LYS A 322 -11.41 16.28 21.17
N GLN A 323 -11.21 15.55 20.07
CA GLN A 323 -11.22 14.08 20.05
C GLN A 323 -9.80 13.47 20.21
N LEU A 324 -8.77 14.31 20.42
CA LEU A 324 -7.40 13.82 20.60
C LEU A 324 -7.32 12.92 21.85
N SER A 325 -6.90 11.68 21.65
CA SER A 325 -6.73 10.65 22.68
C SER A 325 -5.27 10.26 22.87
N VAL A 326 -4.44 10.35 21.81
CA VAL A 326 -3.01 10.02 21.89
C VAL A 326 -2.18 11.09 21.18
N LEU A 327 -1.21 11.63 21.91
CA LEU A 327 -0.18 12.53 21.39
C LEU A 327 1.19 11.85 21.47
N TYR A 328 1.76 11.48 20.32
CA TYR A 328 3.14 10.97 20.23
C TYR A 328 4.09 12.15 20.13
N MET A 329 4.79 12.47 21.23
CA MET A 329 5.63 13.65 21.33
C MET A 329 6.92 13.35 22.10
N ASN A 330 8.05 13.47 21.40
CA ASN A 330 9.37 13.32 21.97
C ASN A 330 10.36 14.19 21.18
N GLY A 331 11.33 14.81 21.87
CA GLY A 331 12.41 15.55 21.22
C GLY A 331 11.96 16.85 20.52
N CYS A 332 10.95 17.55 21.06
CA CYS A 332 10.50 18.87 20.63
C CYS A 332 11.19 19.95 21.48
N PRO A 333 12.26 20.60 21.01
CA PRO A 333 13.13 21.43 21.86
C PRO A 333 12.49 22.73 22.35
N LYS A 334 11.42 23.20 21.74
CA LYS A 334 10.71 24.43 22.12
C LYS A 334 9.50 24.19 23.04
N ILE A 335 9.30 22.94 23.50
CA ILE A 335 8.27 22.61 24.48
C ILE A 335 8.90 22.56 25.86
N THR A 336 8.32 23.33 26.80
CA THR A 336 8.76 23.32 28.21
C THR A 336 8.07 22.21 29.00
N SER A 337 8.71 21.73 30.09
CA SER A 337 8.09 20.78 31.02
C SER A 337 6.78 21.31 31.59
N THR A 338 6.75 22.59 31.93
CA THR A 338 5.53 23.27 32.43
C THR A 338 4.39 23.19 31.42
N ALA A 339 4.64 23.39 30.15
CA ALA A 339 3.60 23.28 29.12
C ALA A 339 3.05 21.83 28.99
N ILE A 340 3.91 20.82 29.16
CA ILE A 340 3.49 19.41 29.20
C ILE A 340 2.61 19.12 30.42
N GLU A 341 3.01 19.61 31.61
CA GLU A 341 2.25 19.45 32.83
C GLU A 341 0.87 20.13 32.72
N LEU A 342 0.83 21.38 32.25
CA LEU A 342 -0.43 22.08 31.98
C LEU A 342 -1.31 21.34 30.96
N PHE A 343 -0.71 20.80 29.90
CA PHE A 343 -1.47 20.01 28.94
C PHE A 343 -2.13 18.80 29.61
N LYS A 344 -1.38 18.05 30.44
CA LYS A 344 -1.91 16.89 31.19
C LYS A 344 -2.98 17.28 32.21
N CYS A 345 -2.82 18.42 32.89
CA CYS A 345 -3.84 18.92 33.82
C CYS A 345 -5.17 19.23 33.15
N TYR A 346 -5.13 19.85 31.95
CA TYR A 346 -6.35 20.25 31.22
C TYR A 346 -6.92 19.14 30.33
N ARG A 347 -6.12 18.14 29.94
CA ARG A 347 -6.49 17.05 29.04
C ARG A 347 -5.96 15.71 29.58
N SER A 348 -6.43 15.38 30.80
CA SER A 348 -6.02 14.15 31.51
C SER A 348 -6.39 12.86 30.75
N GLU A 349 -7.39 12.93 29.86
CA GLU A 349 -7.81 11.84 28.98
C GLU A 349 -6.83 11.59 27.82
N VAL A 350 -5.93 12.53 27.49
CA VAL A 350 -4.97 12.39 26.40
C VAL A 350 -3.69 11.71 26.89
N THR A 351 -3.37 10.57 26.30
CA THR A 351 -2.12 9.88 26.60
C THR A 351 -0.97 10.47 25.79
N ILE A 352 0.04 11.04 26.46
CA ILE A 352 1.29 11.45 25.80
C ILE A 352 2.25 10.26 25.78
N LYS A 353 2.70 9.87 24.57
CA LYS A 353 3.63 8.77 24.33
C LYS A 353 4.95 9.26 23.76
N ASN A 354 6.06 8.70 24.26
CA ASN A 354 7.41 9.05 23.81
C ASN A 354 7.91 8.13 22.65
N GLU A 355 7.20 7.07 22.34
CA GLU A 355 7.55 6.15 21.25
C GLU A 355 7.38 6.83 19.89
N GLU A 356 8.20 6.45 18.93
CA GLU A 356 8.11 6.91 17.55
C GLU A 356 7.53 5.79 16.67
N LYS A 357 6.38 6.03 16.06
CA LYS A 357 5.78 5.11 15.08
C LYS A 357 6.20 5.51 13.67
N MET A 358 6.86 4.61 12.98
CA MET A 358 7.25 4.81 11.59
C MET A 358 6.08 4.55 10.64
N CYS A 359 5.36 3.47 10.85
CA CYS A 359 4.20 3.07 10.05
C CYS A 359 2.92 3.29 10.84
N ILE A 360 1.94 3.89 10.20
CA ILE A 360 0.58 4.09 10.71
C ILE A 360 -0.41 3.64 9.64
N GLY A 361 -1.63 3.35 10.06
CA GLY A 361 -2.70 2.91 9.16
C GLY A 361 -2.95 1.40 9.23
N PRO A 362 -3.98 0.94 8.55
CA PRO A 362 -4.36 -0.46 8.55
C PRO A 362 -3.34 -1.32 7.79
N ILE A 363 -3.13 -2.53 8.26
CA ILE A 363 -2.46 -3.57 7.49
C ILE A 363 -3.47 -4.07 6.47
N TRP A 364 -3.27 -3.70 5.19
CA TRP A 364 -4.07 -4.23 4.10
C TRP A 364 -3.60 -5.65 3.77
N GLU A 365 -4.23 -6.61 4.40
CA GLU A 365 -4.16 -8.02 4.05
C GLU A 365 -5.53 -8.44 3.53
N LEU A 366 -5.57 -9.30 2.52
CA LEU A 366 -6.82 -9.94 2.13
C LEU A 366 -7.27 -10.82 3.31
N ARG A 367 -8.39 -10.49 3.93
CA ARG A 367 -9.04 -11.31 4.95
C ARG A 367 -9.72 -12.52 4.30
#